data_1241bb2d7ba4d169628258e497007d20
#
_entry.id   1241bb2d7ba4d169628258e497007d20
#
_cell.length_a   1.000
_cell.length_b   1.000
_cell.length_c   1.000
_cell.angle_alpha   90.00
_cell.angle_beta   90.00
_cell.angle_gamma   90.00
#
_symmetry.space_group_name_H-M   'P 1'
#
loop_
_entity.id
_entity.type
_entity.pdbx_description
1 polymer ?
#
loop_
_entity_poly.entity_id
_entity_poly.type
_entity_poly.pdbx_seq_one_letter_code
_entity_poly.pdbx_strand_id
1 'polypeptide(L)'
;MDVIELVPRLHFIRLPVGHAYLWSDPDGLTLIDSGLPGSAPLIADAILRAGSEPAELRRLVLTHFHADHIGGASDISGWGEVEVLAHHADAPFIRGRAPGPAPDLADWERPSYDQVTRQLPAEPVVPPRVDRELADGDEPGFGDGAVAVAVPGHTPGSLAFYLPRHRILFAGDAAARGPDGRVMCGVFNVDRAGAAASFCRLADLDIAVACFGHGEPLTEGAAAAFRAAAEETRA
;
A
#
# COMPACT_ATOMS: atom_id res chain seq x y z
N MET A 1 -15.98 1.43 10.94
CA MET A 1 -15.09 1.03 9.84
C MET A 1 -15.94 0.80 8.61
N ASP A 2 -15.55 1.37 7.48
CA ASP A 2 -16.27 1.22 6.23
C ASP A 2 -15.56 0.21 5.33
N VAL A 3 -16.34 -0.69 4.74
CA VAL A 3 -15.90 -1.62 3.69
C VAL A 3 -16.73 -1.29 2.46
N ILE A 4 -16.06 -0.90 1.38
CA ILE A 4 -16.70 -0.38 0.19
C ILE A 4 -16.22 -1.19 -1.02
N GLU A 5 -17.14 -1.85 -1.72
CA GLU A 5 -16.82 -2.43 -3.03
C GLU A 5 -16.64 -1.29 -4.04
N LEU A 6 -15.40 -1.13 -4.53
CA LEU A 6 -15.05 -0.09 -5.50
C LEU A 6 -15.43 -0.49 -6.93
N VAL A 7 -15.10 -1.72 -7.27
CA VAL A 7 -15.44 -2.43 -8.50
C VAL A 7 -15.56 -3.92 -8.17
N PRO A 8 -16.18 -4.76 -9.01
CA PRO A 8 -16.27 -6.20 -8.74
C PRO A 8 -14.93 -6.80 -8.32
N ARG A 9 -14.92 -7.56 -7.23
CA ARG A 9 -13.73 -8.24 -6.66
C ARG A 9 -12.78 -7.34 -5.85
N LEU A 10 -12.95 -6.01 -5.83
CA LEU A 10 -12.09 -5.08 -5.11
C LEU A 10 -12.85 -4.36 -4.01
N HIS A 11 -12.44 -4.56 -2.77
CA HIS A 11 -12.97 -3.83 -1.61
C HIS A 11 -11.92 -2.91 -1.01
N PHE A 12 -12.33 -1.70 -0.71
CA PHE A 12 -11.59 -0.73 0.07
C PHE A 12 -11.91 -0.91 1.55
N ILE A 13 -10.91 -1.08 2.37
CA ILE A 13 -11.00 -1.18 3.83
C ILE A 13 -10.47 0.11 4.43
N ARG A 14 -11.37 0.99 4.83
CA ARG A 14 -11.00 2.26 5.46
C ARG A 14 -10.58 2.02 6.90
N LEU A 15 -9.28 2.11 7.16
CA LEU A 15 -8.70 2.05 8.50
C LEU A 15 -8.46 3.47 9.05
N PRO A 16 -8.24 3.63 10.37
CA PRO A 16 -7.97 4.94 10.98
C PRO A 16 -6.74 5.66 10.41
N VAL A 17 -5.69 4.91 10.09
CA VAL A 17 -4.45 5.38 9.46
C VAL A 17 -3.94 4.27 8.54
N GLY A 18 -3.49 4.63 7.34
CA GLY A 18 -3.09 3.66 6.33
C GLY A 18 -4.25 2.76 5.93
N HIS A 19 -4.56 2.70 4.66
CA HIS A 19 -5.68 1.92 4.16
C HIS A 19 -5.23 0.54 3.69
N ALA A 20 -6.17 -0.42 3.71
CA ALA A 20 -5.96 -1.73 3.14
C ALA A 20 -6.98 -2.01 2.02
N TYR A 21 -6.64 -2.93 1.14
CA TYR A 21 -7.54 -3.35 0.06
C TYR A 21 -7.62 -4.86 0.01
N LEU A 22 -8.81 -5.36 -0.30
CA LEU A 22 -9.07 -6.79 -0.46
C LEU A 22 -9.42 -7.07 -1.90
N TRP A 23 -8.66 -7.94 -2.53
CA TRP A 23 -8.92 -8.47 -3.85
C TRP A 23 -9.37 -9.92 -3.76
N SER A 24 -10.41 -10.28 -4.51
CA SER A 24 -10.97 -11.63 -4.52
C SER A 24 -10.68 -12.35 -5.83
N ASP A 25 -9.88 -13.41 -5.78
CA ASP A 25 -9.65 -14.34 -6.88
C ASP A 25 -10.40 -15.66 -6.67
N PRO A 26 -10.62 -16.47 -7.71
CA PRO A 26 -11.25 -17.79 -7.56
C PRO A 26 -10.47 -18.75 -6.65
N ASP A 27 -9.18 -18.55 -6.47
CA ASP A 27 -8.27 -19.35 -5.64
C ASP A 27 -8.09 -18.81 -4.20
N GLY A 28 -8.72 -17.67 -3.87
CA GLY A 28 -8.71 -17.07 -2.55
C GLY A 28 -8.50 -15.56 -2.57
N LEU A 29 -8.33 -15.00 -1.38
CA LEU A 29 -8.23 -13.57 -1.17
C LEU A 29 -6.77 -13.12 -1.15
N THR A 30 -6.54 -11.91 -1.64
CA THR A 30 -5.29 -11.15 -1.48
C THR A 30 -5.57 -9.86 -0.74
N LEU A 31 -4.86 -9.63 0.37
CA LEU A 31 -4.88 -8.38 1.10
C LEU A 31 -3.67 -7.53 0.72
N ILE A 32 -3.89 -6.27 0.44
CA ILE A 32 -2.87 -5.27 0.15
C ILE A 32 -2.76 -4.35 1.38
N ASP A 33 -1.62 -4.41 2.06
CA ASP A 33 -1.31 -3.78 3.34
C ASP A 33 -2.21 -4.23 4.51
N SER A 34 -1.88 -3.84 5.73
CA SER A 34 -2.49 -4.39 6.94
C SER A 34 -2.76 -3.37 8.05
N GLY A 35 -2.61 -2.08 7.77
CA GLY A 35 -2.85 -1.03 8.75
C GLY A 35 -1.86 -1.03 9.92
N LEU A 36 -2.20 -0.28 10.97
CA LEU A 36 -1.44 -0.18 12.22
C LEU A 36 -1.49 -1.47 13.06
N PRO A 37 -0.60 -1.62 14.08
CA PRO A 37 -0.77 -2.64 15.09
C PRO A 37 -2.18 -2.66 15.66
N GLY A 38 -2.76 -3.85 15.81
CA GLY A 38 -4.16 -4.02 16.25
C GLY A 38 -5.22 -3.93 15.14
N SER A 39 -4.84 -3.73 13.86
CA SER A 39 -5.82 -3.69 12.75
C SER A 39 -6.34 -5.06 12.32
N ALA A 40 -5.70 -6.16 12.69
CA ALA A 40 -6.10 -7.49 12.25
C ALA A 40 -7.58 -7.84 12.55
N PRO A 41 -8.15 -7.56 13.76
CA PRO A 41 -9.58 -7.80 14.00
C PRO A 41 -10.51 -6.96 13.12
N LEU A 42 -10.09 -5.73 12.78
CA LEU A 42 -10.85 -4.85 11.89
C LEU A 42 -10.88 -5.41 10.47
N ILE A 43 -9.73 -5.91 10.00
CA ILE A 43 -9.59 -6.52 8.67
C ILE A 43 -10.38 -7.83 8.60
N ALA A 44 -10.39 -8.64 9.67
CA ALA A 44 -11.23 -9.85 9.73
C ALA A 44 -12.72 -9.51 9.59
N ASP A 45 -13.20 -8.50 10.34
CA ASP A 45 -14.59 -8.03 10.21
C ASP A 45 -14.88 -7.49 8.79
N ALA A 46 -13.90 -6.81 8.17
CA ALA A 46 -14.01 -6.33 6.80
C ALA A 46 -14.19 -7.46 5.79
N ILE A 47 -13.41 -8.53 5.92
CA ILE A 47 -13.50 -9.72 5.07
C ILE A 47 -14.89 -10.37 5.21
N LEU A 48 -15.38 -10.52 6.44
CA LEU A 48 -16.72 -11.05 6.70
C LEU A 48 -17.82 -10.19 6.05
N ARG A 49 -17.70 -8.87 6.14
CA ARG A 49 -18.65 -7.92 5.48
C ARG A 49 -18.56 -7.96 3.97
N ALA A 50 -17.41 -8.27 3.41
CA ALA A 50 -17.25 -8.50 1.97
C ALA A 50 -17.83 -9.86 1.51
N GLY A 51 -18.39 -10.67 2.45
CA GLY A 51 -19.03 -11.95 2.15
C GLY A 51 -18.05 -13.12 2.02
N SER A 52 -16.86 -12.99 2.59
CA SER A 52 -15.80 -14.02 2.60
C SER A 52 -15.37 -14.34 4.02
N GLU A 53 -14.48 -15.31 4.18
CA GLU A 53 -13.95 -15.75 5.47
C GLU A 53 -12.44 -15.41 5.57
N PRO A 54 -11.91 -15.00 6.74
CA PRO A 54 -10.46 -14.78 6.92
C PRO A 54 -9.60 -15.98 6.53
N ALA A 55 -10.12 -17.19 6.67
CA ALA A 55 -9.44 -18.43 6.28
C ALA A 55 -9.25 -18.59 4.75
N GLU A 56 -9.95 -17.79 3.95
CA GLU A 56 -9.78 -17.76 2.49
C GLU A 56 -8.61 -16.86 2.06
N LEU A 57 -8.00 -16.12 3.00
CA LEU A 57 -6.83 -15.29 2.71
C LEU A 57 -5.64 -16.19 2.34
N ARG A 58 -5.07 -15.95 1.17
CA ARG A 58 -3.91 -16.68 0.64
C ARG A 58 -2.67 -15.82 0.57
N ARG A 59 -2.82 -14.53 0.34
CA ARG A 59 -1.70 -13.61 0.14
C ARG A 59 -1.91 -12.32 0.94
N LEU A 60 -0.83 -11.87 1.56
CA LEU A 60 -0.68 -10.53 2.10
C LEU A 60 0.49 -9.88 1.35
N VAL A 61 0.21 -8.89 0.51
CA VAL A 61 1.23 -8.13 -0.20
C VAL A 61 1.43 -6.79 0.50
N LEU A 62 2.68 -6.50 0.86
CA LEU A 62 3.06 -5.29 1.58
C LEU A 62 3.69 -4.30 0.61
N THR A 63 3.18 -3.07 0.61
CA THR A 63 3.71 -2.02 -0.26
C THR A 63 5.06 -1.51 0.23
N HIS A 64 5.25 -1.35 1.55
CA HIS A 64 6.50 -0.89 2.16
C HIS A 64 6.53 -1.16 3.67
N PHE A 65 7.62 -0.79 4.37
CA PHE A 65 7.87 -1.21 5.75
C PHE A 65 7.23 -0.35 6.84
N HIS A 66 6.50 0.73 6.56
CA HIS A 66 5.97 1.60 7.61
C HIS A 66 4.89 0.93 8.45
N ALA A 67 4.80 1.35 9.73
CA ALA A 67 3.97 0.71 10.74
C ALA A 67 2.47 0.67 10.41
N ASP A 68 1.98 1.67 9.70
CA ASP A 68 0.59 1.79 9.27
C ASP A 68 0.25 0.99 8.00
N HIS A 69 1.23 0.26 7.46
CA HIS A 69 1.08 -0.68 6.35
C HIS A 69 1.34 -2.13 6.79
N ILE A 70 2.29 -2.34 7.71
CA ILE A 70 2.67 -3.69 8.14
C ILE A 70 2.18 -4.06 9.54
N GLY A 71 1.54 -3.14 10.26
CA GLY A 71 1.25 -3.29 11.69
C GLY A 71 0.37 -4.49 12.04
N GLY A 72 -0.60 -4.85 11.20
CA GLY A 72 -1.42 -6.05 11.37
C GLY A 72 -0.84 -7.33 10.77
N ALA A 73 0.27 -7.24 10.03
CA ALA A 73 0.75 -8.33 9.18
C ALA A 73 1.18 -9.58 9.96
N SER A 74 1.76 -9.41 11.15
CA SER A 74 2.16 -10.55 11.99
C SER A 74 0.96 -11.40 12.41
N ASP A 75 -0.11 -10.77 12.88
CA ASP A 75 -1.33 -11.46 13.30
C ASP A 75 -2.04 -12.10 12.10
N ILE A 76 -2.19 -11.35 11.01
CA ILE A 76 -2.87 -11.81 9.79
C ILE A 76 -2.14 -13.00 9.16
N SER A 77 -0.82 -12.99 9.17
CA SER A 77 -0.03 -14.11 8.66
C SER A 77 -0.26 -15.42 9.42
N GLY A 78 -0.84 -15.35 10.61
CA GLY A 78 -1.22 -16.52 11.44
C GLY A 78 -2.62 -17.08 11.14
N TRP A 79 -3.42 -16.48 10.25
CA TRP A 79 -4.81 -16.92 9.97
C TRP A 79 -4.90 -18.23 9.17
N GLY A 80 -3.79 -18.76 8.69
CA GLY A 80 -3.73 -19.98 7.90
C GLY A 80 -2.49 -20.02 7.01
N GLU A 81 -2.66 -20.53 5.80
CA GLU A 81 -1.58 -20.59 4.81
C GLU A 81 -1.47 -19.26 4.03
N VAL A 82 -1.23 -18.17 4.74
CA VAL A 82 -1.08 -16.83 4.15
C VAL A 82 0.37 -16.61 3.73
N GLU A 83 0.65 -16.47 2.45
CA GLU A 83 1.97 -16.07 1.95
C GLU A 83 2.14 -14.54 2.11
N VAL A 84 3.21 -14.10 2.77
CA VAL A 84 3.55 -12.67 2.94
C VAL A 84 4.61 -12.28 1.93
N LEU A 85 4.29 -11.28 1.10
CA LEU A 85 5.15 -10.82 0.02
C LEU A 85 5.54 -9.35 0.24
N ALA A 86 6.80 -9.01 0.00
CA ALA A 86 7.30 -7.65 0.07
C ALA A 86 8.54 -7.49 -0.82
N HIS A 87 8.93 -6.25 -1.11
CA HIS A 87 10.15 -6.00 -1.87
C HIS A 87 11.40 -6.44 -1.08
N HIS A 88 12.38 -7.01 -1.77
CA HIS A 88 13.62 -7.51 -1.14
C HIS A 88 14.38 -6.41 -0.37
N ALA A 89 14.34 -5.15 -0.82
CA ALA A 89 15.02 -4.04 -0.15
C ALA A 89 14.34 -3.62 1.17
N ASP A 90 13.02 -3.81 1.31
CA ASP A 90 12.29 -3.51 2.54
C ASP A 90 12.17 -4.73 3.47
N ALA A 91 12.34 -5.95 2.96
CA ALA A 91 12.23 -7.18 3.73
C ALA A 91 13.09 -7.23 5.01
N PRO A 92 14.32 -6.71 5.06
CA PRO A 92 15.10 -6.63 6.30
C PRO A 92 14.46 -5.76 7.37
N PHE A 93 13.83 -4.64 6.99
CA PHE A 93 13.14 -3.72 7.90
C PHE A 93 11.83 -4.32 8.40
N ILE A 94 11.04 -4.91 7.50
CA ILE A 94 9.79 -5.61 7.80
C ILE A 94 10.02 -6.76 8.79
N ARG A 95 11.09 -7.55 8.60
CA ARG A 95 11.50 -8.63 9.50
C ARG A 95 12.14 -8.15 10.82
N GLY A 96 12.26 -6.84 11.04
CA GLY A 96 12.88 -6.26 12.23
C GLY A 96 14.39 -6.54 12.36
N ARG A 97 15.08 -6.87 11.26
CA ARG A 97 16.52 -7.16 11.25
C ARG A 97 17.39 -5.91 11.23
N ALA A 98 16.81 -4.79 10.82
CA ALA A 98 17.44 -3.47 10.82
C ALA A 98 16.35 -2.39 10.99
N PRO A 99 16.68 -1.22 11.56
CA PRO A 99 15.80 -0.06 11.51
C PRO A 99 15.69 0.44 10.07
N GLY A 100 14.47 0.86 9.67
CA GLY A 100 14.30 1.54 8.40
C GLY A 100 14.99 2.91 8.38
N PRO A 101 15.41 3.42 7.21
CA PRO A 101 15.95 4.74 7.07
C PRO A 101 14.93 5.82 7.42
N ALA A 102 15.38 6.93 8.00
CA ALA A 102 14.56 8.08 8.28
C ALA A 102 14.26 8.89 7.00
N PRO A 103 13.12 9.57 6.90
CA PRO A 103 12.80 10.41 5.74
C PRO A 103 13.69 11.66 5.67
N ASP A 104 13.99 12.09 4.44
CA ASP A 104 14.60 13.40 4.14
C ASP A 104 13.49 14.44 4.01
N LEU A 105 13.15 15.05 5.15
CA LEU A 105 12.02 15.96 5.24
C LEU A 105 12.34 17.35 4.70
N ALA A 106 11.52 17.83 3.80
CA ALA A 106 11.49 19.26 3.48
C ALA A 106 10.95 20.08 4.68
N ASP A 107 11.28 21.36 4.74
CA ASP A 107 10.84 22.20 5.86
C ASP A 107 9.33 22.29 6.02
N TRP A 108 8.59 22.24 4.91
CA TRP A 108 7.12 22.26 4.92
C TRP A 108 6.50 20.93 5.38
N GLU A 109 7.22 19.81 5.30
CA GLU A 109 6.75 18.48 5.75
C GLU A 109 6.88 18.31 7.26
N ARG A 110 7.88 18.94 7.90
CA ARG A 110 8.22 18.75 9.32
C ARG A 110 7.02 18.90 10.26
N PRO A 111 6.19 19.96 10.15
CA PRO A 111 5.05 20.12 11.08
C PRO A 111 4.04 18.99 10.98
N SER A 112 3.73 18.52 9.76
CA SER A 112 2.80 17.42 9.54
C SER A 112 3.40 16.08 9.95
N TYR A 113 4.68 15.84 9.65
CA TYR A 113 5.40 14.64 10.09
C TYR A 113 5.43 14.51 11.61
N ASP A 114 5.77 15.59 12.31
CA ASP A 114 5.77 15.63 13.79
C ASP A 114 4.38 15.40 14.37
N GLN A 115 3.34 15.91 13.71
CA GLN A 115 1.96 15.69 14.13
C GLN A 115 1.55 14.23 13.95
N VAL A 116 1.79 13.65 12.78
CA VAL A 116 1.46 12.24 12.48
C VAL A 116 2.23 11.32 13.43
N THR A 117 3.53 11.51 13.60
CA THR A 117 4.36 10.68 14.47
C THR A 117 3.88 10.67 15.92
N ARG A 118 3.40 11.83 16.43
CA ARG A 118 2.83 11.90 17.78
C ARG A 118 1.48 11.19 17.92
N GLN A 119 0.76 10.99 16.84
CA GLN A 119 -0.55 10.32 16.82
C GLN A 119 -0.46 8.81 16.58
N LEU A 120 0.71 8.32 16.15
CA LEU A 120 0.92 6.89 16.00
C LEU A 120 0.83 6.20 17.38
N PRO A 121 0.22 5.01 17.44
CA PRO A 121 0.16 4.25 18.68
C PRO A 121 1.57 3.93 19.18
N ALA A 122 1.73 3.92 20.51
CA ALA A 122 2.99 3.56 21.16
C ALA A 122 3.30 2.06 21.07
N GLU A 123 2.35 1.25 20.61
CA GLU A 123 2.51 -0.19 20.45
C GLU A 123 3.51 -0.48 19.33
N PRO A 124 4.57 -1.24 19.63
CA PRO A 124 5.55 -1.59 18.61
C PRO A 124 4.95 -2.55 17.58
N VAL A 125 5.38 -2.40 16.33
CA VAL A 125 5.09 -3.41 15.31
C VAL A 125 5.75 -4.73 15.71
N VAL A 126 4.97 -5.80 15.76
CA VAL A 126 5.51 -7.15 15.83
C VAL A 126 6.00 -7.52 14.42
N PRO A 127 7.31 -7.74 14.22
CA PRO A 127 7.84 -7.97 12.89
C PRO A 127 7.19 -9.21 12.23
N PRO A 128 6.53 -9.07 11.09
CA PRO A 128 6.00 -10.21 10.37
C PRO A 128 7.12 -10.97 9.63
N ARG A 129 6.81 -12.22 9.26
CA ARG A 129 7.64 -12.91 8.28
C ARG A 129 7.44 -12.28 6.89
N VAL A 130 8.41 -12.45 6.02
CA VAL A 130 8.28 -12.25 4.58
C VAL A 130 8.66 -13.59 3.95
N ASP A 131 7.69 -14.24 3.31
CA ASP A 131 7.87 -15.58 2.76
C ASP A 131 8.47 -15.52 1.35
N ARG A 132 8.08 -14.51 0.57
CA ARG A 132 8.60 -14.27 -0.77
C ARG A 132 9.03 -12.82 -0.96
N GLU A 133 10.24 -12.64 -1.39
CA GLU A 133 10.78 -11.33 -1.76
C GLU A 133 10.52 -11.07 -3.24
N LEU A 134 10.05 -9.84 -3.53
CA LEU A 134 9.72 -9.37 -4.86
C LEU A 134 10.72 -8.35 -5.36
N ALA A 135 10.82 -8.24 -6.68
CA ALA A 135 11.51 -7.21 -7.41
C ALA A 135 10.59 -6.58 -8.47
N ASP A 136 11.08 -5.55 -9.16
CA ASP A 136 10.37 -4.91 -10.26
C ASP A 136 10.02 -5.91 -11.36
N GLY A 137 8.76 -5.92 -11.78
CA GLY A 137 8.24 -6.80 -12.82
C GLY A 137 7.82 -8.19 -12.37
N ASP A 138 8.03 -8.56 -11.09
CA ASP A 138 7.59 -9.85 -10.58
C ASP A 138 6.06 -9.94 -10.52
N GLU A 139 5.54 -11.16 -10.71
CA GLU A 139 4.11 -11.46 -10.59
C GLU A 139 3.81 -12.02 -9.20
N PRO A 140 3.07 -11.29 -8.34
CA PRO A 140 2.73 -11.75 -6.99
C PRO A 140 1.68 -12.86 -6.97
N GLY A 141 1.09 -13.21 -8.09
CA GLY A 141 0.21 -14.36 -8.25
C GLY A 141 -1.26 -14.09 -7.87
N PHE A 142 -1.76 -12.88 -8.12
CA PHE A 142 -3.17 -12.51 -7.96
C PHE A 142 -3.65 -11.61 -9.11
N GLY A 143 -4.94 -11.26 -9.14
CA GLY A 143 -5.49 -10.22 -9.99
C GLY A 143 -5.35 -10.47 -11.50
N ASP A 144 -5.38 -11.74 -11.93
CA ASP A 144 -5.27 -12.14 -13.34
C ASP A 144 -3.98 -11.62 -14.02
N GLY A 145 -2.86 -11.63 -13.29
CA GLY A 145 -1.55 -11.18 -13.77
C GLY A 145 -1.17 -9.81 -13.23
N ALA A 146 -1.34 -9.60 -11.92
CA ALA A 146 -0.77 -8.44 -11.24
C ALA A 146 0.75 -8.40 -11.38
N VAL A 147 1.29 -7.20 -11.48
CA VAL A 147 2.73 -6.94 -11.60
C VAL A 147 3.17 -6.07 -10.42
N ALA A 148 4.24 -6.47 -9.76
CA ALA A 148 4.94 -5.62 -8.79
C ALA A 148 5.73 -4.55 -9.53
N VAL A 149 5.45 -3.29 -9.25
CA VAL A 149 6.14 -2.13 -9.83
C VAL A 149 6.99 -1.50 -8.75
N ALA A 150 8.33 -1.60 -8.85
CA ALA A 150 9.19 -0.93 -7.89
C ALA A 150 9.06 0.59 -8.04
N VAL A 151 8.80 1.25 -6.90
CA VAL A 151 8.61 2.70 -6.80
C VAL A 151 9.46 3.26 -5.64
N PRO A 152 10.79 3.06 -5.70
CA PRO A 152 11.67 3.50 -4.62
C PRO A 152 11.61 5.01 -4.43
N GLY A 153 11.84 5.44 -3.20
CA GLY A 153 11.90 6.84 -2.81
C GLY A 153 11.16 7.12 -1.52
N HIS A 154 9.90 6.70 -1.37
CA HIS A 154 9.24 6.74 -0.07
C HIS A 154 9.96 5.83 0.92
N THR A 155 10.18 4.58 0.52
CA THR A 155 11.16 3.67 1.13
C THR A 155 12.07 3.09 0.03
N PRO A 156 13.22 2.46 0.40
CA PRO A 156 14.07 1.80 -0.60
C PRO A 156 13.37 0.69 -1.37
N GLY A 157 12.42 0.00 -0.73
CA GLY A 157 11.68 -1.13 -1.29
C GLY A 157 10.19 -0.87 -1.50
N SER A 158 9.77 0.39 -1.66
CA SER A 158 8.38 0.69 -1.98
C SER A 158 7.95 -0.02 -3.26
N LEU A 159 6.80 -0.71 -3.18
CA LEU A 159 6.11 -1.34 -4.31
C LEU A 159 4.75 -0.70 -4.55
N ALA A 160 4.41 -0.55 -5.80
CA ALA A 160 3.03 -0.49 -6.25
C ALA A 160 2.65 -1.84 -6.87
N PHE A 161 1.37 -2.19 -6.84
CA PHE A 161 0.86 -3.38 -7.54
C PHE A 161 -0.09 -2.92 -8.64
N TYR A 162 0.19 -3.32 -9.87
CA TYR A 162 -0.63 -2.95 -11.02
C TYR A 162 -1.30 -4.19 -11.61
N LEU A 163 -2.62 -4.13 -11.80
CA LEU A 163 -3.44 -5.15 -12.42
C LEU A 163 -3.77 -4.70 -13.85
N PRO A 164 -2.98 -5.07 -14.87
CA PRO A 164 -3.13 -4.52 -16.22
C PRO A 164 -4.46 -4.87 -16.88
N ARG A 165 -4.98 -6.07 -16.63
CA ARG A 165 -6.28 -6.51 -17.20
C ARG A 165 -7.47 -5.74 -16.62
N HIS A 166 -7.33 -5.24 -15.39
CA HIS A 166 -8.35 -4.48 -14.68
C HIS A 166 -8.06 -2.98 -14.69
N ARG A 167 -6.86 -2.58 -15.08
CA ARG A 167 -6.38 -1.19 -15.06
C ARG A 167 -6.46 -0.59 -13.64
N ILE A 168 -6.16 -1.43 -12.63
CA ILE A 168 -6.17 -1.05 -11.21
C ILE A 168 -4.74 -0.89 -10.74
N LEU A 169 -4.48 0.21 -10.04
CA LEU A 169 -3.20 0.50 -9.39
C LEU A 169 -3.39 0.60 -7.88
N PHE A 170 -2.63 -0.18 -7.13
CA PHE A 170 -2.39 0.02 -5.70
C PHE A 170 -1.05 0.72 -5.57
N ALA A 171 -1.08 2.01 -5.27
CA ALA A 171 0.11 2.86 -5.32
C ALA A 171 0.95 2.83 -4.04
N GLY A 172 0.42 2.27 -2.95
CA GLY A 172 0.99 2.47 -1.62
C GLY A 172 1.17 3.97 -1.35
N ASP A 173 2.32 4.33 -0.80
CA ASP A 173 2.67 5.72 -0.50
C ASP A 173 3.57 6.38 -1.55
N ALA A 174 3.76 5.73 -2.70
CA ALA A 174 4.36 6.40 -3.87
C ALA A 174 3.44 7.52 -4.40
N ALA A 175 2.14 7.41 -4.14
CA ALA A 175 1.14 8.43 -4.42
C ALA A 175 0.13 8.51 -3.28
N ALA A 176 -0.46 9.68 -3.09
CA ALA A 176 -1.55 9.92 -2.15
C ALA A 176 -2.65 10.76 -2.79
N ARG A 177 -3.82 10.75 -2.16
CA ARG A 177 -4.89 11.70 -2.50
C ARG A 177 -5.07 12.68 -1.34
N GLY A 178 -4.76 13.94 -1.60
CA GLY A 178 -4.84 15.01 -0.61
C GLY A 178 -6.28 15.32 -0.15
N PRO A 179 -6.42 16.11 0.94
CA PRO A 179 -7.73 16.52 1.45
C PRO A 179 -8.54 17.35 0.43
N ASP A 180 -7.88 18.00 -0.51
CA ASP A 180 -8.48 18.74 -1.62
C ASP A 180 -8.97 17.82 -2.76
N GLY A 181 -8.76 16.50 -2.62
CA GLY A 181 -9.13 15.50 -3.59
C GLY A 181 -8.14 15.32 -4.74
N ARG A 182 -7.02 16.05 -4.75
CA ARG A 182 -6.00 15.93 -5.81
C ARG A 182 -5.05 14.78 -5.54
N VAL A 183 -4.63 14.11 -6.61
CA VAL A 183 -3.53 13.16 -6.57
C VAL A 183 -2.21 13.92 -6.45
N MET A 184 -1.30 13.41 -5.66
CA MET A 184 0.02 13.99 -5.44
C MET A 184 1.07 12.89 -5.24
N CYS A 185 2.33 13.23 -5.48
CA CYS A 185 3.44 12.39 -5.03
C CYS A 185 3.39 12.20 -3.52
N GLY A 186 3.74 11.02 -3.05
CA GLY A 186 3.80 10.73 -1.63
C GLY A 186 4.75 11.65 -0.86
N VAL A 187 4.52 11.81 0.42
CA VAL A 187 5.30 12.67 1.32
C VAL A 187 6.20 11.84 2.25
N PHE A 188 7.08 12.50 3.01
CA PHE A 188 7.99 11.87 3.99
C PHE A 188 8.94 10.84 3.36
N ASN A 189 9.48 11.18 2.22
CA ASN A 189 10.30 10.29 1.42
C ASN A 189 11.74 10.19 1.95
N VAL A 190 12.31 9.00 1.89
CA VAL A 190 13.75 8.76 2.17
C VAL A 190 14.63 9.33 1.04
N ASP A 191 14.15 9.21 -0.21
CA ASP A 191 14.75 9.80 -1.41
C ASP A 191 13.68 10.55 -2.20
N ARG A 192 13.67 11.86 -2.07
CA ARG A 192 12.66 12.73 -2.71
C ARG A 192 12.76 12.72 -4.24
N ALA A 193 13.97 12.65 -4.77
CA ALA A 193 14.17 12.60 -6.22
C ALA A 193 13.73 11.25 -6.80
N GLY A 194 14.06 10.15 -6.11
CA GLY A 194 13.58 8.83 -6.44
C GLY A 194 12.06 8.71 -6.36
N ALA A 195 11.43 9.28 -5.32
CA ALA A 195 9.99 9.30 -5.17
C ALA A 195 9.29 10.05 -6.32
N ALA A 196 9.80 11.22 -6.70
CA ALA A 196 9.29 11.98 -7.84
C ALA A 196 9.40 11.21 -9.16
N ALA A 197 10.55 10.55 -9.40
CA ALA A 197 10.75 9.71 -10.58
C ALA A 197 9.79 8.50 -10.60
N SER A 198 9.63 7.84 -9.45
CA SER A 198 8.71 6.71 -9.26
C SER A 198 7.25 7.12 -9.49
N PHE A 199 6.83 8.24 -8.94
CA PHE A 199 5.50 8.79 -9.16
C PHE A 199 5.23 9.09 -10.65
N CYS A 200 6.20 9.72 -11.32
CA CYS A 200 6.10 9.99 -12.77
C CYS A 200 6.01 8.70 -13.60
N ARG A 201 6.70 7.63 -13.19
CA ARG A 201 6.59 6.29 -13.81
C ARG A 201 5.18 5.72 -13.67
N LEU A 202 4.54 5.86 -12.50
CA LEU A 202 3.16 5.42 -12.31
C LEU A 202 2.17 6.17 -13.20
N ALA A 203 2.40 7.46 -13.46
CA ALA A 203 1.55 8.27 -14.32
C ALA A 203 1.53 7.85 -15.80
N ASP A 204 2.51 7.04 -16.22
CA ASP A 204 2.59 6.49 -17.58
C ASP A 204 1.74 5.21 -17.74
N LEU A 205 1.20 4.65 -16.65
CA LEU A 205 0.33 3.47 -16.68
C LEU A 205 -1.09 3.83 -17.13
N ASP A 206 -1.79 2.86 -17.72
CA ASP A 206 -3.20 2.99 -18.07
C ASP A 206 -4.09 2.64 -16.86
N ILE A 207 -4.40 3.66 -16.03
CA ILE A 207 -5.08 3.51 -14.74
C ILE A 207 -6.56 3.90 -14.87
N ALA A 208 -7.47 2.96 -14.61
CA ALA A 208 -8.90 3.25 -14.45
C ALA A 208 -9.25 3.49 -12.98
N VAL A 209 -8.70 2.65 -12.07
CA VAL A 209 -8.91 2.75 -10.62
C VAL A 209 -7.56 2.91 -9.93
N ALA A 210 -7.46 3.89 -9.04
CA ALA A 210 -6.28 4.11 -8.21
C ALA A 210 -6.61 3.98 -6.73
N CYS A 211 -5.81 3.16 -6.05
CA CYS A 211 -5.88 2.83 -4.63
C CYS A 211 -4.61 3.37 -3.95
N PHE A 212 -4.78 4.12 -2.87
CA PHE A 212 -3.69 4.81 -2.17
C PHE A 212 -3.53 4.26 -0.76
N GLY A 213 -2.33 4.32 -0.20
CA GLY A 213 -2.11 4.11 1.23
C GLY A 213 -2.85 5.14 2.07
N HIS A 214 -2.91 6.38 1.59
CA HIS A 214 -3.59 7.50 2.25
C HIS A 214 -4.49 8.27 1.28
N GLY A 215 -5.69 8.63 1.76
CA GLY A 215 -6.72 9.32 1.00
C GLY A 215 -7.67 8.37 0.26
N GLU A 216 -8.77 8.92 -0.23
CA GLU A 216 -9.84 8.14 -0.86
C GLU A 216 -9.41 7.59 -2.22
N PRO A 217 -9.78 6.34 -2.55
CA PRO A 217 -9.50 5.78 -3.88
C PRO A 217 -10.21 6.57 -4.99
N LEU A 218 -9.67 6.47 -6.20
CA LEU A 218 -10.28 7.03 -7.41
C LEU A 218 -10.79 5.90 -8.30
N THR A 219 -12.08 5.89 -8.57
CA THR A 219 -12.73 4.95 -9.49
C THR A 219 -13.01 5.54 -10.87
N GLU A 220 -12.78 6.84 -11.03
CA GLU A 220 -12.95 7.57 -12.28
C GLU A 220 -11.84 8.60 -12.45
N GLY A 221 -11.38 8.81 -13.68
CA GLY A 221 -10.40 9.86 -14.01
C GLY A 221 -8.99 9.64 -13.48
N ALA A 222 -8.66 8.47 -12.94
CA ALA A 222 -7.39 8.21 -12.27
C ALA A 222 -6.18 8.50 -13.16
N ALA A 223 -6.15 8.02 -14.41
CA ALA A 223 -5.05 8.28 -15.34
C ALA A 223 -4.85 9.78 -15.63
N ALA A 224 -5.93 10.55 -15.75
CA ALA A 224 -5.85 12.00 -15.98
C ALA A 224 -5.30 12.71 -14.73
N ALA A 225 -5.75 12.31 -13.54
CA ALA A 225 -5.30 12.89 -12.27
C ALA A 225 -3.80 12.62 -12.04
N PHE A 226 -3.32 11.39 -12.30
CA PHE A 226 -1.90 11.05 -12.20
C PHE A 226 -1.05 11.85 -13.20
N ARG A 227 -1.47 11.97 -14.46
CA ARG A 227 -0.72 12.75 -15.46
C ARG A 227 -0.62 14.23 -15.08
N ALA A 228 -1.73 14.84 -14.65
CA ALA A 228 -1.73 16.25 -14.23
C ALA A 228 -0.78 16.47 -13.04
N ALA A 229 -0.83 15.60 -12.02
CA ALA A 229 0.07 15.69 -10.87
C ALA A 229 1.54 15.43 -11.25
N ALA A 230 1.81 14.54 -12.21
CA ALA A 230 3.16 14.27 -12.69
C ALA A 230 3.76 15.46 -13.46
N GLU A 231 2.95 16.23 -14.21
CA GLU A 231 3.38 17.46 -14.84
C GLU A 231 3.85 18.50 -13.81
N GLU A 232 3.10 18.65 -12.70
CA GLU A 232 3.47 19.54 -11.59
C GLU A 232 4.74 19.04 -10.86
N THR A 233 4.92 17.72 -10.73
CA THR A 233 6.10 17.12 -10.06
C THR A 233 7.38 17.29 -10.88
N ARG A 234 7.28 17.37 -12.22
CA ARG A 234 8.42 17.58 -13.14
C ARG A 234 8.83 19.06 -13.28
N ALA A 235 7.98 20.01 -12.89
CA ALA A 235 8.19 21.44 -13.02
C ALA A 235 9.07 22.01 -11.91
#